data_c0922b6a3adc43a00ddafb7acadc9b82
#
_entry.id   c0922b6a3adc43a00ddafb7acadc9b82
#
_cell.length_a   1.000
_cell.length_b   1.000
_cell.length_c   1.000
_cell.angle_alpha   90.00
_cell.angle_beta   90.00
_cell.angle_gamma   90.00
#
_symmetry.space_group_name_H-M   'P 1'
#
loop_
_entity.id
_entity.type
_entity.pdbx_description
1 polymer ?
#
loop_
_entity_poly.entity_id
_entity_poly.type
_entity_poly.pdbx_seq_one_letter_code
_entity_poly.pdbx_strand_id
1 'polypeptide(L)'
;MRLSNNPNNMYFLLLKNKNNITDSLYKSTLNKVQELMTLKRHELIDINAFDKKLLSFKEENAIDVAENIIKIYNEKVDKLVKEYNIVPEYITNLKLQKLLYYVQAISLQVFKKIAFKEKIMAWSYGPVVNEVYQKYKENHSNEIKIDGKVKKISNGLEKVINEVIDSYGSMEANKLIDFTHEEEPWKNTEINKEIKTDIIKEYFNKVYEV
;
A
#
# COMPACT_ATOMS: atom_id res chain seq x y z
N MET A 1 -5.06 14.03 -24.97
CA MET A 1 -4.83 13.08 -23.89
C MET A 1 -4.51 13.90 -22.62
N ARG A 2 -5.46 14.11 -21.71
CA ARG A 2 -5.15 14.80 -20.44
C ARG A 2 -4.32 13.84 -19.61
N LEU A 3 -3.02 14.11 -19.46
CA LEU A 3 -2.19 13.49 -18.43
C LEU A 3 -2.86 13.82 -17.11
N SER A 4 -3.40 12.83 -16.43
CA SER A 4 -3.92 13.03 -15.07
C SER A 4 -2.74 13.51 -14.22
N ASN A 5 -2.94 14.55 -13.43
CA ASN A 5 -1.94 15.08 -12.49
C ASN A 5 -1.67 14.13 -11.31
N ASN A 6 -1.91 12.82 -11.51
CA ASN A 6 -1.65 11.81 -10.50
C ASN A 6 -0.14 11.52 -10.45
N PRO A 7 0.54 11.73 -9.31
CA PRO A 7 1.96 11.48 -9.15
C PRO A 7 2.39 10.05 -9.51
N ASN A 8 1.52 9.05 -9.33
CA ASN A 8 1.79 7.67 -9.72
C ASN A 8 2.00 7.53 -11.23
N ASN A 9 1.20 8.23 -12.05
CA ASN A 9 1.39 8.24 -13.51
C ASN A 9 2.73 8.89 -13.89
N MET A 10 3.17 9.90 -13.14
CA MET A 10 4.48 10.53 -13.32
C MET A 10 5.61 9.55 -12.99
N TYR A 11 5.46 8.74 -11.93
CA TYR A 11 6.42 7.71 -11.56
C TYR A 11 6.58 6.67 -12.67
N PHE A 12 5.49 6.13 -13.22
CA PHE A 12 5.53 5.18 -14.33
C PHE A 12 6.11 5.79 -15.61
N LEU A 13 5.81 7.06 -15.92
CA LEU A 13 6.43 7.76 -17.05
C LEU A 13 7.94 7.93 -16.85
N LEU A 14 8.38 8.16 -15.63
CA LEU A 14 9.79 8.25 -15.29
C LEU A 14 10.50 6.92 -15.48
N LEU A 15 9.92 5.81 -15.01
CA LEU A 15 10.44 4.46 -15.25
C LEU A 15 10.57 4.14 -16.73
N LYS A 16 9.54 4.47 -17.53
CA LYS A 16 9.52 4.26 -18.98
C LYS A 16 10.67 4.97 -19.71
N ASN A 17 11.09 6.14 -19.19
CA ASN A 17 12.12 6.95 -19.84
C ASN A 17 13.49 6.82 -19.15
N LYS A 18 13.66 5.92 -18.18
CA LYS A 18 14.91 5.77 -17.41
C LYS A 18 16.14 5.63 -18.29
N ASN A 19 16.06 4.83 -19.36
CA ASN A 19 17.18 4.57 -20.27
C ASN A 19 17.44 5.74 -21.25
N ASN A 20 16.54 6.73 -21.32
CA ASN A 20 16.60 7.87 -22.24
C ASN A 20 17.00 9.17 -21.54
N ILE A 21 17.28 9.13 -20.24
CA ILE A 21 17.65 10.30 -19.44
C ILE A 21 18.91 10.00 -18.62
N THR A 22 19.64 11.04 -18.26
CA THR A 22 20.84 10.89 -17.42
C THR A 22 20.45 10.45 -16.01
N ASP A 23 21.32 9.70 -15.32
CA ASP A 23 21.09 9.25 -13.94
C ASP A 23 20.81 10.41 -12.98
N SER A 24 21.48 11.55 -13.18
CA SER A 24 21.23 12.76 -12.38
C SER A 24 19.81 13.29 -12.58
N LEU A 25 19.35 13.39 -13.83
CA LEU A 25 17.99 13.84 -14.13
C LEU A 25 16.94 12.84 -13.62
N TYR A 26 17.21 11.53 -13.76
CA TYR A 26 16.35 10.48 -13.22
C TYR A 26 16.18 10.64 -11.71
N LYS A 27 17.27 10.71 -10.94
CA LYS A 27 17.25 10.88 -9.49
C LYS A 27 16.54 12.17 -9.06
N SER A 28 16.85 13.30 -9.72
CA SER A 28 16.20 14.59 -9.42
C SER A 28 14.70 14.54 -9.67
N THR A 29 14.27 13.92 -10.77
CA THR A 29 12.85 13.81 -11.10
C THR A 29 12.13 12.83 -10.17
N LEU A 30 12.78 11.71 -9.83
CA LEU A 30 12.25 10.74 -8.85
C LEU A 30 11.99 11.40 -7.51
N ASN A 31 12.94 12.20 -7.01
CA ASN A 31 12.77 12.93 -5.74
C ASN A 31 11.56 13.89 -5.80
N LYS A 32 11.39 14.63 -6.91
CA LYS A 32 10.23 15.52 -7.08
C LYS A 32 8.90 14.76 -7.13
N VAL A 33 8.87 13.61 -7.80
CA VAL A 33 7.67 12.75 -7.85
C VAL A 33 7.35 12.24 -6.44
N GLN A 34 8.34 11.77 -5.69
CA GLN A 34 8.15 11.31 -4.31
C GLN A 34 7.71 12.45 -3.37
N GLU A 35 8.22 13.67 -3.56
CA GLU A 35 7.78 14.85 -2.83
C GLU A 35 6.31 15.17 -3.12
N LEU A 36 5.89 15.17 -4.39
CA LEU A 36 4.50 15.35 -4.78
C LEU A 36 3.59 14.26 -4.22
N MET A 37 4.03 13.01 -4.21
CA MET A 37 3.29 11.91 -3.59
C MET A 37 3.13 12.14 -2.08
N THR A 38 4.15 12.72 -1.42
CA THR A 38 4.08 13.08 0.00
C THR A 38 3.04 14.17 0.26
N LEU A 39 3.06 15.24 -0.53
CA LEU A 39 2.14 16.37 -0.40
C LEU A 39 0.69 15.97 -0.67
N LYS A 40 0.49 15.03 -1.60
CA LYS A 40 -0.83 14.57 -2.05
C LYS A 40 -1.23 13.19 -1.52
N ARG A 41 -0.61 12.71 -0.45
CA ARG A 41 -0.80 11.33 0.04
C ARG A 41 -2.26 10.95 0.28
N HIS A 42 -3.09 11.89 0.70
CA HIS A 42 -4.51 11.67 0.96
C HIS A 42 -5.39 11.81 -0.30
N GLU A 43 -4.84 12.33 -1.41
CA GLU A 43 -5.51 12.41 -2.71
C GLU A 43 -5.14 11.23 -3.64
N LEU A 44 -4.25 10.33 -3.22
CA LEU A 44 -3.75 9.24 -4.07
C LEU A 44 -4.82 8.19 -4.35
N ILE A 45 -5.78 8.01 -3.43
CA ILE A 45 -6.89 7.07 -3.59
C ILE A 45 -8.18 7.86 -3.79
N ASP A 46 -8.82 7.65 -4.94
CA ASP A 46 -10.17 8.16 -5.17
C ASP A 46 -11.20 7.18 -4.56
N ILE A 47 -11.66 7.50 -3.35
CA ILE A 47 -12.68 6.68 -2.65
C ILE A 47 -14.05 6.70 -3.35
N ASN A 48 -14.31 7.65 -4.25
CA ASN A 48 -15.55 7.72 -5.02
C ASN A 48 -15.52 6.81 -6.26
N ALA A 49 -14.34 6.36 -6.67
CA ALA A 49 -14.20 5.39 -7.78
C ALA A 49 -14.68 3.97 -7.46
N PHE A 50 -15.10 3.72 -6.20
CA PHE A 50 -15.64 2.42 -5.78
C PHE A 50 -17.15 2.34 -6.00
N ASP A 51 -17.59 1.60 -7.01
CA ASP A 51 -19.01 1.28 -7.16
C ASP A 51 -19.43 0.19 -6.16
N LYS A 52 -19.85 0.66 -4.97
CA LYS A 52 -20.26 -0.21 -3.85
C LYS A 52 -21.45 -1.13 -4.17
N LYS A 53 -22.23 -0.81 -5.20
CA LYS A 53 -23.39 -1.63 -5.61
C LYS A 53 -22.96 -2.87 -6.39
N LEU A 54 -21.85 -2.77 -7.12
CA LEU A 54 -21.30 -3.86 -7.93
C LEU A 54 -20.23 -4.67 -7.20
N LEU A 55 -19.70 -4.18 -6.07
CA LEU A 55 -18.61 -4.80 -5.35
C LEU A 55 -19.11 -5.53 -4.10
N SER A 56 -18.96 -6.85 -4.08
CA SER A 56 -19.11 -7.62 -2.84
C SER A 56 -17.88 -7.45 -1.97
N PHE A 57 -18.07 -7.22 -0.67
CA PHE A 57 -16.97 -7.11 0.28
C PHE A 57 -17.17 -8.08 1.43
N LYS A 58 -16.16 -8.90 1.70
CA LYS A 58 -16.10 -9.86 2.79
C LYS A 58 -14.78 -9.70 3.53
N GLU A 59 -14.83 -9.72 4.85
CA GLU A 59 -13.68 -9.82 5.75
C GLU A 59 -12.96 -11.16 5.56
N GLU A 60 -11.65 -11.14 5.60
CA GLU A 60 -10.78 -12.32 5.51
C GLU A 60 -9.81 -12.34 6.71
N ASN A 61 -8.99 -13.37 6.86
CA ASN A 61 -7.88 -13.31 7.81
C ASN A 61 -6.71 -12.50 7.21
N ALA A 62 -5.88 -11.92 8.07
CA ALA A 62 -4.79 -11.05 7.64
C ALA A 62 -3.75 -11.76 6.75
N ILE A 63 -3.56 -13.06 6.92
CA ILE A 63 -2.64 -13.85 6.09
C ILE A 63 -3.17 -13.97 4.67
N ASP A 64 -4.47 -14.28 4.48
CA ASP A 64 -5.07 -14.33 3.14
C ASP A 64 -5.00 -12.98 2.44
N VAL A 65 -5.25 -11.88 3.19
CA VAL A 65 -5.10 -10.51 2.65
C VAL A 65 -3.65 -10.23 2.26
N ALA A 66 -2.69 -10.58 3.11
CA ALA A 66 -1.26 -10.40 2.85
C ALA A 66 -0.80 -11.18 1.61
N GLU A 67 -1.22 -12.44 1.46
CA GLU A 67 -0.88 -13.25 0.29
C GLU A 67 -1.43 -12.67 -1.01
N ASN A 68 -2.64 -12.11 -0.98
CA ASN A 68 -3.20 -11.40 -2.14
C ASN A 68 -2.44 -10.10 -2.44
N ILE A 69 -2.02 -9.35 -1.41
CA ILE A 69 -1.17 -8.16 -1.61
C ILE A 69 0.15 -8.57 -2.28
N ILE A 70 0.84 -9.59 -1.75
CA ILE A 70 2.13 -10.06 -2.28
C ILE A 70 1.97 -10.49 -3.74
N LYS A 71 0.97 -11.31 -4.02
CA LYS A 71 0.68 -11.79 -5.38
C LYS A 71 0.45 -10.64 -6.35
N ILE A 72 -0.51 -9.77 -6.05
CA ILE A 72 -0.90 -8.66 -6.93
C ILE A 72 0.28 -7.69 -7.14
N TYR A 73 1.00 -7.38 -6.06
CA TYR A 73 2.18 -6.51 -6.11
C TYR A 73 3.26 -7.09 -7.02
N ASN A 74 3.64 -8.35 -6.80
CA ASN A 74 4.70 -9.00 -7.55
C ASN A 74 4.31 -9.19 -9.04
N GLU A 75 3.04 -9.53 -9.33
CA GLU A 75 2.52 -9.59 -10.71
C GLU A 75 2.59 -8.22 -11.43
N LYS A 76 2.35 -7.12 -10.70
CA LYS A 76 2.52 -5.75 -11.26
C LYS A 76 3.98 -5.43 -11.52
N VAL A 77 4.90 -5.83 -10.62
CA VAL A 77 6.35 -5.70 -10.82
C VAL A 77 6.78 -6.48 -12.05
N ASP A 78 6.36 -7.74 -12.20
CA ASP A 78 6.68 -8.57 -13.37
C ASP A 78 6.24 -7.93 -14.69
N LYS A 79 5.06 -7.29 -14.71
CA LYS A 79 4.59 -6.54 -15.89
C LYS A 79 5.51 -5.35 -16.19
N LEU A 80 5.88 -4.58 -15.18
CA LEU A 80 6.79 -3.44 -15.35
C LEU A 80 8.18 -3.87 -15.82
N VAL A 81 8.71 -4.97 -15.27
CA VAL A 81 9.99 -5.54 -15.70
C VAL A 81 9.94 -5.91 -17.19
N LYS A 82 8.87 -6.60 -17.60
CA LYS A 82 8.70 -6.99 -19.02
C LYS A 82 8.54 -5.79 -19.96
N GLU A 83 7.80 -4.77 -19.53
CA GLU A 83 7.47 -3.62 -20.37
C GLU A 83 8.62 -2.62 -20.46
N TYR A 84 9.36 -2.39 -19.34
CA TYR A 84 10.35 -1.32 -19.24
C TYR A 84 11.78 -1.81 -19.02
N ASN A 85 12.02 -3.11 -18.94
CA ASN A 85 13.33 -3.73 -18.71
C ASN A 85 14.05 -3.14 -17.47
N ILE A 86 13.30 -2.96 -16.38
CA ILE A 86 13.83 -2.45 -15.11
C ILE A 86 14.23 -3.59 -14.18
N VAL A 87 15.07 -3.28 -13.19
CA VAL A 87 15.39 -4.22 -12.11
C VAL A 87 14.15 -4.40 -11.24
N PRO A 88 13.69 -5.63 -10.97
CA PRO A 88 12.53 -5.85 -10.13
C PRO A 88 12.80 -5.46 -8.68
N GLU A 89 11.80 -4.82 -8.06
CA GLU A 89 11.73 -4.59 -6.62
C GLU A 89 10.46 -5.26 -6.09
N TYR A 90 10.56 -6.55 -5.75
CA TYR A 90 9.44 -7.29 -5.18
C TYR A 90 9.18 -6.86 -3.73
N ILE A 91 8.02 -7.23 -3.21
CA ILE A 91 7.57 -6.78 -1.90
C ILE A 91 8.42 -7.37 -0.77
N THR A 92 8.80 -6.54 0.20
CA THR A 92 9.45 -6.95 1.46
C THR A 92 8.46 -7.02 2.60
N ASN A 93 8.80 -7.70 3.71
CA ASN A 93 7.92 -7.77 4.89
C ASN A 93 7.60 -6.36 5.43
N LEU A 94 8.57 -5.47 5.48
CA LEU A 94 8.37 -4.10 5.96
C LEU A 94 7.34 -3.35 5.12
N LYS A 95 7.45 -3.37 3.79
CA LYS A 95 6.49 -2.74 2.88
C LYS A 95 5.10 -3.38 3.00
N LEU A 96 5.03 -4.71 3.09
CA LEU A 96 3.79 -5.46 3.26
C LEU A 96 2.98 -4.98 4.48
N GLN A 97 3.64 -4.76 5.63
CA GLN A 97 2.98 -4.28 6.85
C GLN A 97 2.31 -2.91 6.63
N LYS A 98 2.95 -2.01 5.88
CA LYS A 98 2.39 -0.70 5.58
C LYS A 98 1.21 -0.78 4.62
N LEU A 99 1.31 -1.62 3.60
CA LEU A 99 0.18 -1.84 2.68
C LEU A 99 -1.01 -2.50 3.38
N LEU A 100 -0.79 -3.44 4.31
CA LEU A 100 -1.87 -4.03 5.15
C LEU A 100 -2.60 -2.96 5.96
N TYR A 101 -1.87 -2.06 6.60
CA TYR A 101 -2.47 -0.95 7.35
C TYR A 101 -3.35 -0.08 6.45
N TYR A 102 -2.88 0.30 5.25
CA TYR A 102 -3.68 1.09 4.32
C TYR A 102 -4.87 0.30 3.75
N VAL A 103 -4.73 -1.01 3.49
CA VAL A 103 -5.86 -1.86 3.10
C VAL A 103 -6.95 -1.87 4.17
N GLN A 104 -6.59 -1.99 5.44
CA GLN A 104 -7.55 -1.90 6.55
C GLN A 104 -8.22 -0.52 6.57
N ALA A 105 -7.45 0.56 6.49
CA ALA A 105 -7.94 1.93 6.52
C ALA A 105 -8.92 2.24 5.38
N ILE A 106 -8.57 1.89 4.16
CA ILE A 106 -9.42 2.14 2.98
C ILE A 106 -10.67 1.24 2.99
N SER A 107 -10.56 0.00 3.46
CA SER A 107 -11.72 -0.87 3.64
C SER A 107 -12.73 -0.28 4.62
N LEU A 108 -12.26 0.25 5.75
CA LEU A 108 -13.10 0.97 6.72
C LEU A 108 -13.72 2.22 6.11
N GLN A 109 -12.98 2.96 5.29
CA GLN A 109 -13.48 4.17 4.67
C GLN A 109 -14.52 3.90 3.58
N VAL A 110 -14.24 2.95 2.68
CA VAL A 110 -15.11 2.66 1.53
C VAL A 110 -16.32 1.82 1.92
N PHE A 111 -16.08 0.67 2.56
CA PHE A 111 -17.11 -0.32 2.85
C PHE A 111 -17.68 -0.25 4.26
N LYS A 112 -17.10 0.58 5.14
CA LYS A 112 -17.42 0.65 6.59
C LYS A 112 -17.24 -0.71 7.29
N LYS A 113 -16.37 -1.56 6.75
CA LYS A 113 -16.05 -2.91 7.22
C LYS A 113 -14.56 -3.08 7.35
N ILE A 114 -14.12 -3.94 8.27
CA ILE A 114 -12.73 -4.35 8.41
C ILE A 114 -12.33 -5.29 7.26
N ALA A 115 -11.11 -5.18 6.78
CA ALA A 115 -10.53 -6.13 5.82
C ALA A 115 -10.16 -7.45 6.50
N PHE A 116 -9.65 -7.35 7.73
CA PHE A 116 -9.26 -8.47 8.59
C PHE A 116 -9.43 -8.09 10.07
N LYS A 117 -9.54 -9.10 10.95
CA LYS A 117 -9.80 -8.92 12.39
C LYS A 117 -8.56 -8.94 13.27
N GLU A 118 -7.43 -9.36 12.71
CA GLU A 118 -6.17 -9.39 13.44
C GLU A 118 -5.74 -7.97 13.83
N LYS A 119 -5.09 -7.88 15.00
CA LYS A 119 -4.70 -6.59 15.58
C LYS A 119 -3.57 -5.94 14.80
N ILE A 120 -3.67 -4.64 14.64
CA ILE A 120 -2.58 -3.81 14.15
C ILE A 120 -1.88 -3.20 15.36
N MET A 121 -0.58 -3.44 15.51
CA MET A 121 0.23 -2.98 16.63
C MET A 121 1.07 -1.77 16.24
N ALA A 122 1.24 -0.80 17.13
CA ALA A 122 2.16 0.31 16.95
C ALA A 122 3.59 -0.13 17.29
N TRP A 123 4.36 -0.56 16.30
CA TRP A 123 5.79 -0.85 16.49
C TRP A 123 6.67 0.32 16.07
N SER A 124 7.97 0.27 16.43
CA SER A 124 8.91 1.38 16.18
C SER A 124 9.06 1.75 14.69
N TYR A 125 8.83 0.80 13.78
CA TYR A 125 8.84 1.03 12.33
C TYR A 125 7.42 1.15 11.75
N GLY A 126 6.45 1.63 12.53
CA GLY A 126 5.07 1.88 12.11
C GLY A 126 4.11 0.71 12.42
N PRO A 127 2.90 0.75 11.86
CA PRO A 127 1.87 -0.27 12.06
C PRO A 127 2.30 -1.65 11.59
N VAL A 128 2.00 -2.69 12.40
CA VAL A 128 2.35 -4.11 12.12
C VAL A 128 1.22 -5.04 12.51
N VAL A 129 0.89 -5.99 11.64
CA VAL A 129 0.06 -7.16 11.93
C VAL A 129 1.00 -8.30 12.32
N ASN A 130 1.05 -8.63 13.62
CA ASN A 130 2.05 -9.55 14.17
C ASN A 130 2.02 -10.94 13.52
N GLU A 131 0.85 -11.50 13.25
CA GLU A 131 0.69 -12.81 12.64
C GLU A 131 1.35 -12.86 11.25
N VAL A 132 1.15 -11.82 10.45
CA VAL A 132 1.76 -11.69 9.12
C VAL A 132 3.27 -11.46 9.24
N TYR A 133 3.69 -10.59 10.18
CA TYR A 133 5.11 -10.36 10.43
C TYR A 133 5.84 -11.66 10.78
N GLN A 134 5.32 -12.46 11.69
CA GLN A 134 5.91 -13.73 12.11
C GLN A 134 6.01 -14.74 10.96
N LYS A 135 5.00 -14.78 10.07
CA LYS A 135 5.01 -15.65 8.89
C LYS A 135 6.17 -15.34 7.94
N TYR A 136 6.52 -14.06 7.78
CA TYR A 136 7.51 -13.62 6.80
C TYR A 136 8.80 -13.06 7.41
N LYS A 137 9.01 -13.15 8.73
CA LYS A 137 10.20 -12.57 9.39
C LYS A 137 11.52 -13.16 8.93
N GLU A 138 11.54 -14.43 8.54
CA GLU A 138 12.75 -15.11 8.06
C GLU A 138 13.22 -14.59 6.69
N ASN A 139 12.38 -13.84 5.98
CA ASN A 139 12.80 -13.12 4.78
C ASN A 139 13.69 -11.91 5.10
N HIS A 140 13.71 -11.44 6.36
CA HIS A 140 14.44 -10.24 6.79
C HIS A 140 14.11 -9.03 5.89
N SER A 141 15.11 -8.46 5.23
CA SER A 141 14.96 -7.38 4.22
C SER A 141 14.77 -7.90 2.79
N ASN A 142 14.80 -9.22 2.60
CA ASN A 142 14.65 -9.80 1.27
C ASN A 142 13.18 -9.78 0.81
N GLU A 143 13.04 -9.97 -0.47
CA GLU A 143 11.75 -10.06 -1.16
C GLU A 143 10.96 -11.31 -0.72
N ILE A 144 9.64 -11.16 -0.67
CA ILE A 144 8.74 -12.28 -0.40
C ILE A 144 8.21 -12.84 -1.72
N LYS A 145 8.40 -14.14 -1.90
CA LYS A 145 7.78 -14.91 -2.98
C LYS A 145 6.78 -15.89 -2.39
N ILE A 146 5.65 -16.07 -3.07
CA ILE A 146 4.65 -17.06 -2.69
C ILE A 146 4.70 -18.18 -3.69
N ASP A 147 4.98 -19.39 -3.20
CA ASP A 147 4.88 -20.62 -3.97
C ASP A 147 3.51 -21.26 -3.71
N GLY A 148 2.69 -21.36 -4.75
CA GLY A 148 1.40 -22.02 -4.67
C GLY A 148 0.18 -21.14 -4.95
N LYS A 149 -1.00 -21.72 -4.66
CA LYS A 149 -2.29 -21.04 -4.90
C LYS A 149 -2.65 -20.14 -3.73
N VAL A 150 -2.87 -18.87 -4.04
CA VAL A 150 -3.43 -17.90 -3.09
C VAL A 150 -4.95 -18.05 -3.06
N LYS A 151 -5.54 -18.00 -1.89
CA LYS A 151 -6.99 -18.04 -1.70
C LYS A 151 -7.64 -16.85 -2.36
N LYS A 152 -8.69 -17.08 -3.14
CA LYS A 152 -9.47 -16.00 -3.75
C LYS A 152 -10.25 -15.24 -2.68
N ILE A 153 -10.14 -13.93 -2.70
CA ILE A 153 -10.88 -12.99 -1.84
C ILE A 153 -12.05 -12.35 -2.60
N SER A 154 -12.89 -11.58 -1.90
CA SER A 154 -14.00 -10.86 -2.51
C SER A 154 -13.50 -9.76 -3.46
N ASN A 155 -14.25 -9.49 -4.52
CA ASN A 155 -13.88 -8.49 -5.52
C ASN A 155 -13.76 -7.07 -4.96
N GLY A 156 -14.53 -6.73 -3.93
CA GLY A 156 -14.41 -5.45 -3.24
C GLY A 156 -13.10 -5.30 -2.48
N LEU A 157 -12.65 -6.37 -1.78
CA LEU A 157 -11.36 -6.37 -1.09
C LEU A 157 -10.19 -6.39 -2.09
N GLU A 158 -10.30 -7.17 -3.17
CA GLU A 158 -9.31 -7.16 -4.26
C GLU A 158 -9.17 -5.77 -4.90
N LYS A 159 -10.29 -5.07 -5.10
CA LYS A 159 -10.27 -3.68 -5.60
C LYS A 159 -9.57 -2.75 -4.62
N VAL A 160 -9.81 -2.85 -3.30
CA VAL A 160 -9.08 -2.07 -2.28
C VAL A 160 -7.58 -2.34 -2.36
N ILE A 161 -7.18 -3.61 -2.42
CA ILE A 161 -5.76 -3.98 -2.51
C ILE A 161 -5.12 -3.37 -3.76
N ASN A 162 -5.79 -3.44 -4.91
CA ASN A 162 -5.28 -2.85 -6.15
C ASN A 162 -5.08 -1.34 -6.02
N GLU A 163 -6.07 -0.61 -5.50
CA GLU A 163 -5.97 0.85 -5.30
C GLU A 163 -4.86 1.24 -4.32
N VAL A 164 -4.70 0.48 -3.23
CA VAL A 164 -3.61 0.69 -2.27
C VAL A 164 -2.24 0.45 -2.91
N ILE A 165 -2.09 -0.62 -3.70
CA ILE A 165 -0.83 -0.90 -4.41
C ILE A 165 -0.57 0.16 -5.47
N ASP A 166 -1.56 0.59 -6.23
CA ASP A 166 -1.41 1.62 -7.26
C ASP A 166 -1.04 2.99 -6.65
N SER A 167 -1.50 3.26 -5.44
CA SER A 167 -1.25 4.53 -4.74
C SER A 167 0.07 4.56 -3.97
N TYR A 168 0.41 3.47 -3.28
CA TYR A 168 1.53 3.42 -2.33
C TYR A 168 2.63 2.42 -2.72
N GLY A 169 2.36 1.50 -3.64
CA GLY A 169 3.28 0.42 -3.96
C GLY A 169 4.62 0.87 -4.57
N SER A 170 4.62 1.99 -5.31
CA SER A 170 5.84 2.56 -5.89
C SER A 170 6.74 3.29 -4.87
N MET A 171 6.24 3.53 -3.65
CA MET A 171 7.02 4.19 -2.61
C MET A 171 7.98 3.24 -1.94
N GLU A 172 9.15 3.74 -1.55
CA GLU A 172 10.09 3.02 -0.70
C GLU A 172 9.47 2.73 0.68
N ALA A 173 9.85 1.59 1.28
CA ALA A 173 9.35 1.19 2.59
C ALA A 173 9.59 2.25 3.68
N ASN A 174 10.77 2.92 3.66
CA ASN A 174 11.10 3.99 4.59
C ASN A 174 10.15 5.18 4.45
N LYS A 175 9.77 5.53 3.22
CA LYS A 175 8.80 6.62 3.00
C LYS A 175 7.42 6.28 3.55
N LEU A 176 7.00 5.03 3.44
CA LEU A 176 5.75 4.57 4.05
C LEU A 176 5.82 4.56 5.59
N ILE A 177 7.01 4.34 6.18
CA ILE A 177 7.21 4.52 7.63
C ILE A 177 6.95 5.98 7.99
N ASP A 178 7.59 6.94 7.31
CA ASP A 178 7.41 8.37 7.56
C ASP A 178 5.92 8.75 7.53
N PHE A 179 5.19 8.29 6.51
CA PHE A 179 3.76 8.57 6.38
C PHE A 179 2.96 8.05 7.57
N THR A 180 3.15 6.78 7.92
CA THR A 180 2.41 6.19 9.04
C THR A 180 2.77 6.82 10.39
N HIS A 181 4.01 7.33 10.55
CA HIS A 181 4.44 8.02 11.77
C HIS A 181 3.84 9.43 11.91
N GLU A 182 3.50 10.07 10.81
CA GLU A 182 2.81 11.36 10.82
C GLU A 182 1.31 11.23 11.09
N GLU A 183 0.72 10.04 10.86
CA GLU A 183 -0.70 9.80 11.01
C GLU A 183 -1.11 9.59 12.48
N GLU A 184 -2.22 10.24 12.90
CA GLU A 184 -2.73 10.19 14.28
C GLU A 184 -2.91 8.76 14.82
N PRO A 185 -3.39 7.76 14.05
CA PRO A 185 -3.59 6.40 14.57
C PRO A 185 -2.31 5.78 15.14
N TRP A 186 -1.17 5.94 14.48
CA TRP A 186 0.09 5.45 15.00
C TRP A 186 0.70 6.42 16.03
N LYS A 187 0.73 7.71 15.70
CA LYS A 187 1.37 8.74 16.51
C LYS A 187 0.80 8.84 17.93
N ASN A 188 -0.50 8.62 18.07
CA ASN A 188 -1.21 8.72 19.36
C ASN A 188 -1.36 7.37 20.06
N THR A 189 -0.76 6.30 19.54
CA THR A 189 -0.76 4.98 20.18
C THR A 189 0.61 4.69 20.78
N GLU A 190 0.64 4.28 22.04
CA GLU A 190 1.88 3.87 22.71
C GLU A 190 2.53 2.70 21.96
N ILE A 191 3.87 2.71 21.87
CA ILE A 191 4.64 1.64 21.25
C ILE A 191 4.28 0.27 21.88
N ASN A 192 4.13 -0.75 21.04
CA ASN A 192 3.69 -2.10 21.38
C ASN A 192 2.23 -2.20 21.88
N LYS A 193 1.44 -1.15 21.71
CA LYS A 193 -0.01 -1.23 21.93
C LYS A 193 -0.76 -1.39 20.61
N GLU A 194 -2.00 -1.84 20.72
CA GLU A 194 -2.91 -2.00 19.56
C GLU A 194 -3.40 -0.63 19.07
N ILE A 195 -3.23 -0.38 17.77
CA ILE A 195 -3.89 0.72 17.09
C ILE A 195 -5.35 0.31 16.87
N LYS A 196 -6.26 0.89 17.64
CA LYS A 196 -7.68 0.53 17.59
C LYS A 196 -8.30 0.86 16.24
N THR A 197 -9.10 -0.06 15.74
CA THR A 197 -9.82 0.08 14.46
C THR A 197 -10.65 1.35 14.38
N ASP A 198 -11.28 1.76 15.48
CA ASP A 198 -12.09 2.98 15.53
C ASP A 198 -11.23 4.23 15.33
N ILE A 199 -10.01 4.27 15.91
CA ILE A 199 -9.07 5.40 15.71
C ILE A 199 -8.65 5.49 14.25
N ILE A 200 -8.36 4.35 13.60
CA ILE A 200 -8.05 4.30 12.17
C ILE A 200 -9.23 4.85 11.36
N LYS A 201 -10.44 4.36 11.64
CA LYS A 201 -11.66 4.77 10.96
C LYS A 201 -11.95 6.27 11.11
N GLU A 202 -11.84 6.80 12.33
CA GLU A 202 -12.08 8.23 12.62
C GLU A 202 -11.08 9.12 11.89
N TYR A 203 -9.80 8.76 11.92
CA TYR A 203 -8.76 9.51 11.23
C TYR A 203 -8.99 9.53 9.72
N PHE A 204 -9.19 8.38 9.09
CA PHE A 204 -9.38 8.31 7.64
C PHE A 204 -10.73 8.88 7.20
N ASN A 205 -11.77 8.89 8.05
CA ASN A 205 -12.97 9.66 7.77
C ASN A 205 -12.66 11.16 7.65
N LYS A 206 -11.94 11.75 8.62
CA LYS A 206 -11.53 13.17 8.56
C LYS A 206 -10.69 13.50 7.33
N VAL A 207 -9.78 12.59 6.96
CA VAL A 207 -8.87 12.77 5.83
C VAL A 207 -9.61 12.76 4.47
N TYR A 208 -10.67 11.94 4.34
CA TYR A 208 -11.42 11.75 3.11
C TYR A 208 -12.82 12.39 3.12
N GLU A 209 -13.21 13.05 4.21
CA GLU A 209 -14.40 13.90 4.24
C GLU A 209 -14.09 15.21 3.48
N VAL A 210 -14.68 15.32 2.28
CA VAL A 210 -14.76 16.55 1.49
C VAL A 210 -16.10 17.21 1.79
#